data_553476da4ff300e72e31cdb8af330abc
#
_entry.id   553476da4ff300e72e31cdb8af330abc
#
_cell.length_a   1.000
_cell.length_b   1.000
_cell.length_c   1.000
_cell.angle_alpha   90.00
_cell.angle_beta   90.00
_cell.angle_gamma   90.00
#
_symmetry.space_group_name_H-M   'P 1'
#
loop_
_entity.id
_entity.type
_entity.pdbx_description
1 polymer ?
#
loop_
_entity_poly.entity_id
_entity_poly.type
_entity_poly.pdbx_seq_one_letter_code
_entity_poly.pdbx_strand_id
1 'polypeptide(L)'
;MTDQQGQYTLPPNRDVRFIYLSTPSGYLPKTEQTIPLFYQKLNPAKQDIYDFELVRNPQNEINHLFLVQADAQVTSEDDVKAYAKYLQDMKEYIRPYMGKKEVFGIDCGDIVGDTPSLYPSYIDTVSSLEIPIYRAIGNHDMTYGGRTFEYSYRTFESYFGPIYYSLNKGNAHYIVLDNCFYVNRDYQYIGYIDERTFQWLEKDLSYVPKDKLVFVVMHIPSSLQKKLRYNTLDQDETVNTAALYKLLEGYNAHIISGHTHFNVNVCFNDSLMEHNTAAVCGTWWRADINVDGTPRGYGVYEV
;
A
#
# COMPACT_ATOMS: atom_id res chain seq x y z
N MET A 1 9.08 10.06 -18.36
CA MET A 1 7.75 10.06 -19.03
C MET A 1 7.89 9.37 -20.38
N THR A 2 6.82 8.76 -20.86
CA THR A 2 6.74 8.25 -22.24
C THR A 2 6.59 9.42 -23.23
N ASP A 3 7.07 9.23 -24.46
CA ASP A 3 6.79 10.14 -25.57
C ASP A 3 5.36 9.96 -26.13
N GLN A 4 5.04 10.65 -27.22
CA GLN A 4 3.72 10.57 -27.86
C GLN A 4 3.40 9.19 -28.45
N GLN A 5 4.40 8.36 -28.69
CA GLN A 5 4.30 6.99 -29.17
C GLN A 5 4.26 5.96 -28.04
N GLY A 6 4.29 6.41 -26.78
CA GLY A 6 4.34 5.55 -25.61
C GLY A 6 5.71 4.96 -25.30
N GLN A 7 6.77 5.42 -25.99
CA GLN A 7 8.13 4.93 -25.79
C GLN A 7 8.81 5.68 -24.64
N TYR A 8 9.71 4.98 -23.96
CA TYR A 8 10.52 5.54 -22.88
C TYR A 8 11.95 4.99 -22.93
N THR A 9 12.88 5.74 -22.38
CA THR A 9 14.26 5.31 -22.17
C THR A 9 14.64 5.67 -20.75
N LEU A 10 15.19 4.69 -20.03
CA LEU A 10 15.70 4.87 -18.68
C LEU A 10 17.21 4.68 -18.66
N PRO A 11 17.95 5.49 -17.88
CA PRO A 11 19.38 5.28 -17.71
C PRO A 11 19.62 3.95 -16.98
N PRO A 12 20.69 3.21 -17.33
CA PRO A 12 21.01 1.99 -16.63
C PRO A 12 21.34 2.27 -15.16
N ASN A 13 20.69 1.54 -14.27
CA ASN A 13 20.96 1.58 -12.83
C ASN A 13 21.03 0.15 -12.30
N ARG A 14 22.17 -0.24 -11.74
CA ARG A 14 22.43 -1.60 -11.25
C ARG A 14 21.70 -1.92 -9.94
N ASP A 15 21.29 -0.89 -9.21
CA ASP A 15 20.62 -1.03 -7.90
C ASP A 15 19.10 -1.14 -8.02
N VAL A 16 18.57 -0.91 -9.22
CA VAL A 16 17.13 -0.99 -9.49
C VAL A 16 16.74 -2.43 -9.86
N ARG A 17 15.70 -2.93 -9.22
CA ARG A 17 15.22 -4.31 -9.41
C ARG A 17 13.96 -4.39 -10.26
N PHE A 18 13.18 -3.34 -10.29
CA PHE A 18 11.92 -3.25 -11.02
C PHE A 18 11.90 -2.04 -11.94
N ILE A 19 11.22 -2.19 -13.03
CA ILE A 19 10.64 -1.10 -13.79
C ILE A 19 9.14 -1.12 -13.56
N TYR A 20 8.54 0.02 -13.31
CA TYR A 20 7.11 0.12 -13.08
C TYR A 20 6.53 1.39 -13.68
N LEU A 21 5.23 1.34 -13.92
CA LEU A 21 4.46 2.40 -14.52
C LEU A 21 3.53 3.02 -13.48
N SER A 22 3.57 4.33 -13.30
CA SER A 22 2.47 5.03 -12.66
C SER A 22 1.25 4.96 -13.59
N THR A 23 0.32 4.08 -13.28
CA THR A 23 -0.83 3.81 -14.16
C THR A 23 -1.64 5.09 -14.38
N PRO A 24 -1.83 5.54 -15.62
CA PRO A 24 -2.61 6.74 -15.88
C PRO A 24 -4.11 6.50 -15.67
N SER A 25 -4.84 7.54 -15.29
CA SER A 25 -6.30 7.48 -15.22
C SER A 25 -6.90 7.08 -16.57
N GLY A 26 -7.98 6.30 -16.55
CA GLY A 26 -8.65 5.75 -17.74
C GLY A 26 -8.04 4.45 -18.24
N TYR A 27 -7.04 3.91 -17.56
CA TYR A 27 -6.38 2.66 -17.93
C TYR A 27 -6.20 1.71 -16.75
N LEU A 28 -6.22 0.42 -17.06
CA LEU A 28 -6.00 -0.68 -16.12
C LEU A 28 -4.78 -1.49 -16.55
N PRO A 29 -3.88 -1.82 -15.63
CA PRO A 29 -2.89 -2.86 -15.86
C PRO A 29 -3.59 -4.23 -15.85
N LYS A 30 -2.98 -5.22 -16.49
CA LYS A 30 -3.37 -6.61 -16.29
C LYS A 30 -3.34 -6.94 -14.81
N THR A 31 -4.32 -7.69 -14.33
CA THR A 31 -4.41 -8.13 -12.92
C THR A 31 -4.40 -9.66 -12.86
N GLU A 32 -3.56 -10.24 -12.05
CA GLU A 32 -3.52 -11.66 -11.76
C GLU A 32 -3.73 -11.89 -10.27
N GLN A 33 -4.72 -12.69 -9.91
CA GLN A 33 -5.04 -13.00 -8.50
C GLN A 33 -5.08 -11.74 -7.60
N THR A 34 -5.78 -10.71 -8.01
CA THR A 34 -5.84 -9.39 -7.35
C THR A 34 -4.55 -8.55 -7.40
N ILE A 35 -3.46 -9.04 -7.98
CA ILE A 35 -2.19 -8.31 -8.10
C ILE A 35 -2.16 -7.56 -9.43
N PRO A 36 -2.19 -6.21 -9.42
CA PRO A 36 -2.08 -5.43 -10.65
C PRO A 36 -0.63 -5.45 -11.15
N LEU A 37 -0.43 -5.84 -12.41
CA LEU A 37 0.89 -5.99 -13.03
C LEU A 37 1.34 -4.69 -13.71
N PHE A 38 1.48 -3.63 -12.95
CA PHE A 38 2.04 -2.35 -13.40
C PHE A 38 3.57 -2.33 -13.37
N TYR A 39 4.22 -3.42 -13.03
CA TYR A 39 5.66 -3.56 -12.87
C TYR A 39 6.21 -4.79 -13.56
N GLN A 40 7.52 -4.76 -13.87
CA GLN A 40 8.29 -5.92 -14.34
C GLN A 40 9.62 -5.98 -13.61
N LYS A 41 10.06 -7.17 -13.28
CA LYS A 41 11.37 -7.38 -12.68
C LYS A 41 12.46 -7.22 -13.74
N LEU A 42 13.43 -6.35 -13.47
CA LEU A 42 14.55 -6.14 -14.38
C LEU A 42 15.44 -7.37 -14.46
N ASN A 43 15.75 -7.76 -15.70
CA ASN A 43 16.70 -8.81 -16.01
C ASN A 43 17.57 -8.40 -17.22
N PRO A 44 18.52 -7.46 -17.03
CA PRO A 44 19.31 -6.90 -18.13
C PRO A 44 20.17 -7.94 -18.88
N ALA A 45 20.38 -9.11 -18.28
CA ALA A 45 21.10 -10.21 -18.96
C ALA A 45 20.23 -10.95 -19.98
N LYS A 46 18.91 -10.78 -19.94
CA LYS A 46 17.97 -11.49 -20.81
C LYS A 46 17.17 -10.57 -21.73
N GLN A 47 16.89 -9.34 -21.31
CA GLN A 47 16.12 -8.39 -22.08
C GLN A 47 16.49 -6.94 -21.73
N ASP A 48 16.33 -6.06 -22.69
CA ASP A 48 16.54 -4.60 -22.60
C ASP A 48 15.29 -3.80 -22.98
N ILE A 49 14.22 -4.48 -23.41
CA ILE A 49 12.91 -3.91 -23.72
C ILE A 49 11.88 -4.43 -22.72
N TYR A 50 11.12 -3.51 -22.15
CA TYR A 50 10.07 -3.80 -21.16
C TYR A 50 8.79 -3.07 -21.57
N ASP A 51 7.85 -3.81 -22.18
CA ASP A 51 6.58 -3.27 -22.63
C ASP A 51 5.50 -3.45 -21.57
N PHE A 52 4.66 -2.43 -21.36
CA PHE A 52 3.51 -2.50 -20.50
C PHE A 52 2.21 -2.48 -21.30
N GLU A 53 1.41 -3.51 -21.10
CA GLU A 53 0.07 -3.58 -21.67
C GLU A 53 -0.93 -2.91 -20.74
N LEU A 54 -1.64 -1.89 -21.24
CA LEU A 54 -2.71 -1.22 -20.55
C LEU A 54 -4.01 -1.36 -21.34
N VAL A 55 -5.07 -1.70 -20.63
CA VAL A 55 -6.42 -1.78 -21.20
C VAL A 55 -7.19 -0.51 -20.80
N ARG A 56 -7.98 0.05 -21.72
CA ARG A 56 -8.89 1.15 -21.35
C ARG A 56 -9.85 0.67 -20.26
N ASN A 57 -9.96 1.47 -19.21
CA ASN A 57 -10.93 1.19 -18.17
C ASN A 57 -12.35 1.43 -18.72
N PRO A 58 -13.23 0.41 -18.74
CA PRO A 58 -14.59 0.58 -19.19
C PRO A 58 -15.48 1.30 -18.18
N GLN A 59 -15.02 1.45 -16.94
CA GLN A 59 -15.77 2.06 -15.84
C GLN A 59 -15.45 3.55 -15.70
N ASN A 60 -16.40 4.30 -15.14
CA ASN A 60 -16.14 5.67 -14.78
C ASN A 60 -15.25 5.73 -13.52
N GLU A 61 -14.06 6.32 -13.65
CA GLU A 61 -13.11 6.51 -12.57
C GLU A 61 -13.30 7.83 -11.80
N ILE A 62 -14.14 8.76 -12.30
CA ILE A 62 -14.36 10.04 -11.60
C ILE A 62 -15.03 9.80 -10.26
N ASN A 63 -15.99 8.89 -10.23
CA ASN A 63 -16.64 8.45 -9.01
C ASN A 63 -16.29 6.98 -8.78
N HIS A 64 -15.18 6.71 -8.13
CA HIS A 64 -14.73 5.36 -7.85
C HIS A 64 -14.86 5.00 -6.37
N LEU A 65 -14.84 3.71 -6.10
CA LEU A 65 -14.90 3.14 -4.78
C LEU A 65 -13.59 2.41 -4.48
N PHE A 66 -12.99 2.65 -3.33
CA PHE A 66 -11.94 1.78 -2.87
C PHE A 66 -12.14 1.31 -1.43
N LEU A 67 -11.73 0.07 -1.21
CA LEU A 67 -11.76 -0.57 0.09
C LEU A 67 -10.36 -0.53 0.70
N VAL A 68 -10.28 -0.25 1.98
CA VAL A 68 -9.02 -0.24 2.72
C VAL A 68 -9.06 -1.31 3.79
N GLN A 69 -8.09 -2.17 3.78
CA GLN A 69 -7.81 -3.11 4.86
C GLN A 69 -6.37 -2.94 5.36
N ALA A 70 -6.13 -3.38 6.58
CA ALA A 70 -4.80 -3.41 7.19
C ALA A 70 -4.71 -4.59 8.14
N ASP A 71 -3.49 -5.05 8.39
CA ASP A 71 -3.19 -5.97 9.49
C ASP A 71 -4.03 -7.26 9.44
N ALA A 72 -4.03 -7.93 8.29
CA ALA A 72 -4.61 -9.27 8.19
C ALA A 72 -3.83 -10.28 9.02
N GLN A 73 -2.53 -10.12 9.15
CA GLN A 73 -1.61 -10.83 10.03
C GLN A 73 -1.90 -12.32 10.17
N VAL A 74 -2.11 -13.00 9.04
CA VAL A 74 -2.32 -14.45 9.08
C VAL A 74 -1.03 -15.16 9.49
N THR A 75 -1.12 -16.03 10.50
CA THR A 75 0.00 -16.82 11.04
C THR A 75 -0.17 -18.31 10.83
N SER A 76 -1.35 -18.72 10.42
CA SER A 76 -1.73 -20.11 10.20
C SER A 76 -2.77 -20.25 9.09
N GLU A 77 -2.94 -21.47 8.57
CA GLU A 77 -4.01 -21.79 7.64
C GLU A 77 -5.42 -21.62 8.27
N ASP A 78 -5.55 -21.69 9.57
CA ASP A 78 -6.82 -21.44 10.24
C ASP A 78 -7.14 -19.93 10.26
N ASP A 79 -6.14 -19.06 10.38
CA ASP A 79 -6.32 -17.63 10.22
C ASP A 79 -6.72 -17.28 8.77
N VAL A 80 -6.11 -17.94 7.77
CA VAL A 80 -6.49 -17.79 6.36
C VAL A 80 -7.95 -18.18 6.14
N LYS A 81 -8.44 -19.26 6.78
CA LYS A 81 -9.86 -19.64 6.73
C LYS A 81 -10.77 -18.62 7.43
N ALA A 82 -10.30 -18.03 8.52
CA ALA A 82 -11.05 -16.96 9.19
C ALA A 82 -11.10 -15.70 8.33
N TYR A 83 -9.99 -15.37 7.68
CA TYR A 83 -9.91 -14.26 6.70
C TYR A 83 -10.85 -14.50 5.51
N ALA A 84 -10.96 -15.74 5.01
CA ALA A 84 -11.91 -16.08 3.94
C ALA A 84 -13.38 -15.76 4.31
N LYS A 85 -13.76 -15.97 5.59
CA LYS A 85 -15.11 -15.60 6.07
C LYS A 85 -15.30 -14.08 6.12
N TYR A 86 -14.28 -13.35 6.57
CA TYR A 86 -14.31 -11.90 6.57
C TYR A 86 -14.48 -11.33 5.15
N LEU A 87 -13.80 -11.88 4.15
CA LEU A 87 -13.91 -11.45 2.76
C LEU A 87 -15.32 -11.62 2.17
N GLN A 88 -16.17 -12.49 2.72
CA GLN A 88 -17.55 -12.63 2.24
C GLN A 88 -18.35 -11.33 2.43
N ASP A 89 -18.16 -10.65 3.57
CA ASP A 89 -18.80 -9.36 3.83
C ASP A 89 -18.32 -8.30 2.84
N MET A 90 -17.01 -8.18 2.61
CA MET A 90 -16.46 -7.28 1.59
C MET A 90 -17.04 -7.56 0.20
N LYS A 91 -17.11 -8.84 -0.18
CA LYS A 91 -17.64 -9.28 -1.46
C LYS A 91 -19.12 -8.93 -1.61
N GLU A 92 -19.90 -9.10 -0.56
CA GLU A 92 -21.32 -8.72 -0.55
C GLU A 92 -21.49 -7.21 -0.67
N TYR A 93 -20.65 -6.45 0.01
CA TYR A 93 -20.67 -5.00 -0.03
C TYR A 93 -20.37 -4.45 -1.44
N ILE A 94 -19.34 -4.95 -2.12
CA ILE A 94 -18.94 -4.45 -3.44
C ILE A 94 -19.84 -4.94 -4.59
N ARG A 95 -20.56 -6.06 -4.41
CA ARG A 95 -21.39 -6.69 -5.46
C ARG A 95 -22.30 -5.70 -6.22
N PRO A 96 -23.00 -4.76 -5.58
CA PRO A 96 -23.87 -3.80 -6.28
C PRO A 96 -23.14 -2.83 -7.19
N TYR A 97 -21.84 -2.61 -6.98
CA TYR A 97 -21.00 -1.65 -7.69
C TYR A 97 -20.23 -2.28 -8.86
N MET A 98 -20.02 -3.61 -8.81
CA MET A 98 -19.28 -4.34 -9.84
C MET A 98 -19.87 -4.13 -11.23
N GLY A 99 -19.02 -3.79 -12.20
CA GLY A 99 -19.44 -3.48 -13.58
C GLY A 99 -20.12 -2.11 -13.78
N LYS A 100 -20.36 -1.34 -12.71
CA LYS A 100 -21.01 -0.02 -12.79
C LYS A 100 -20.07 1.12 -12.41
N LYS A 101 -19.11 0.86 -11.53
CA LYS A 101 -18.16 1.82 -10.97
C LYS A 101 -16.80 1.13 -10.88
N GLU A 102 -15.74 1.89 -11.01
CA GLU A 102 -14.41 1.36 -10.68
C GLU A 102 -14.34 1.01 -9.20
N VAL A 103 -13.92 -0.22 -8.90
CA VAL A 103 -13.75 -0.73 -7.54
C VAL A 103 -12.37 -1.37 -7.42
N PHE A 104 -11.61 -0.99 -6.41
CA PHE A 104 -10.33 -1.61 -6.11
C PHE A 104 -10.06 -1.67 -4.60
N GLY A 105 -9.06 -2.41 -4.20
CA GLY A 105 -8.64 -2.53 -2.80
C GLY A 105 -7.28 -1.86 -2.55
N ILE A 106 -7.10 -1.42 -1.32
CA ILE A 106 -5.82 -1.01 -0.74
C ILE A 106 -5.58 -1.88 0.50
N ASP A 107 -4.38 -2.42 0.61
CA ASP A 107 -3.92 -3.16 1.77
C ASP A 107 -2.73 -2.41 2.38
N CYS A 108 -2.89 -1.95 3.62
CA CYS A 108 -1.91 -1.11 4.30
C CYS A 108 -0.76 -1.91 4.95
N GLY A 109 -0.59 -3.18 4.59
CA GLY A 109 0.51 -3.99 5.10
C GLY A 109 0.14 -4.88 6.28
N ASP A 110 1.14 -5.60 6.78
CA ASP A 110 0.99 -6.69 7.75
C ASP A 110 0.01 -7.75 7.26
N ILE A 111 0.26 -8.20 6.02
CA ILE A 111 -0.52 -9.23 5.36
C ILE A 111 -0.38 -10.56 6.09
N VAL A 112 0.85 -10.90 6.46
CA VAL A 112 1.17 -12.07 7.26
C VAL A 112 1.74 -11.65 8.61
N GLY A 113 1.68 -12.54 9.61
CA GLY A 113 2.33 -12.34 10.91
C GLY A 113 3.66 -13.09 10.97
N ASP A 114 4.72 -12.52 10.38
CA ASP A 114 6.08 -13.10 10.30
C ASP A 114 6.16 -14.47 9.58
N THR A 115 5.14 -14.81 8.80
CA THR A 115 5.03 -16.12 8.16
C THR A 115 4.83 -15.99 6.64
N PRO A 116 5.85 -15.53 5.88
CA PRO A 116 5.70 -15.28 4.45
C PRO A 116 5.40 -16.52 3.60
N SER A 117 5.55 -17.71 4.15
CA SER A 117 5.10 -18.95 3.50
C SER A 117 3.59 -19.03 3.30
N LEU A 118 2.81 -18.19 3.99
CA LEU A 118 1.36 -18.09 3.84
C LEU A 118 0.92 -17.13 2.72
N TYR A 119 1.83 -16.39 2.09
CA TYR A 119 1.43 -15.52 0.96
C TYR A 119 0.66 -16.26 -0.14
N PRO A 120 1.04 -17.48 -0.58
CA PRO A 120 0.24 -18.18 -1.57
C PRO A 120 -1.21 -18.44 -1.12
N SER A 121 -1.41 -18.95 0.09
CA SER A 121 -2.76 -19.22 0.64
C SER A 121 -3.57 -17.93 0.83
N TYR A 122 -2.91 -16.84 1.28
CA TYR A 122 -3.54 -15.52 1.37
C TYR A 122 -3.98 -15.01 -0.02
N ILE A 123 -3.08 -15.06 -1.01
CA ILE A 123 -3.35 -14.58 -2.38
C ILE A 123 -4.52 -15.36 -2.99
N ASP A 124 -4.51 -16.68 -2.88
CA ASP A 124 -5.61 -17.52 -3.38
C ASP A 124 -6.94 -17.14 -2.71
N THR A 125 -6.92 -16.91 -1.43
CA THR A 125 -8.12 -16.56 -0.65
C THR A 125 -8.67 -15.19 -1.02
N VAL A 126 -7.81 -14.15 -1.05
CA VAL A 126 -8.22 -12.77 -1.36
C VAL A 126 -8.63 -12.60 -2.82
N SER A 127 -8.18 -13.50 -3.70
CA SER A 127 -8.58 -13.51 -5.12
C SER A 127 -10.08 -13.68 -5.33
N SER A 128 -10.79 -14.19 -4.33
CA SER A 128 -12.25 -14.28 -4.33
C SER A 128 -12.97 -12.93 -4.44
N LEU A 129 -12.31 -11.81 -4.14
CA LEU A 129 -12.88 -10.46 -4.31
C LEU A 129 -12.97 -10.03 -5.77
N GLU A 130 -12.17 -10.60 -6.66
CA GLU A 130 -12.17 -10.31 -8.12
C GLU A 130 -11.92 -8.82 -8.47
N ILE A 131 -11.23 -8.09 -7.58
CA ILE A 131 -10.82 -6.70 -7.79
C ILE A 131 -9.29 -6.57 -7.68
N PRO A 132 -8.66 -5.58 -8.34
CA PRO A 132 -7.26 -5.29 -8.10
C PRO A 132 -7.04 -4.74 -6.68
N ILE A 133 -5.97 -5.19 -6.02
CA ILE A 133 -5.59 -4.72 -4.69
C ILE A 133 -4.15 -4.22 -4.72
N TYR A 134 -3.95 -2.98 -4.34
CA TYR A 134 -2.65 -2.33 -4.21
C TYR A 134 -2.16 -2.47 -2.76
N ARG A 135 -0.91 -2.87 -2.57
CA ARG A 135 -0.40 -3.29 -1.26
C ARG A 135 0.81 -2.48 -0.83
N ALA A 136 0.77 -1.97 0.39
CA ALA A 136 1.95 -1.54 1.12
C ALA A 136 2.56 -2.74 1.86
N ILE A 137 3.84 -2.65 2.16
CA ILE A 137 4.51 -3.61 3.05
C ILE A 137 4.33 -3.17 4.50
N GLY A 138 4.09 -4.12 5.41
CA GLY A 138 4.11 -3.91 6.84
C GLY A 138 5.36 -4.49 7.51
N ASN A 139 5.52 -4.24 8.80
CA ASN A 139 6.68 -4.74 9.54
C ASN A 139 6.69 -6.27 9.70
N HIS A 140 5.53 -6.91 9.76
CA HIS A 140 5.44 -8.37 9.79
C HIS A 140 5.59 -9.04 8.41
N ASP A 141 5.59 -8.24 7.32
CA ASP A 141 5.88 -8.72 5.97
C ASP A 141 7.39 -8.75 5.66
N MET A 142 8.22 -8.19 6.54
CA MET A 142 9.67 -8.14 6.36
C MET A 142 10.32 -9.50 6.60
N THR A 143 11.43 -9.72 5.90
CA THR A 143 12.30 -10.87 6.14
C THR A 143 13.32 -10.53 7.23
N TYR A 144 13.04 -10.92 8.45
CA TYR A 144 13.95 -10.74 9.58
C TYR A 144 15.19 -11.63 9.45
N GLY A 145 16.29 -11.20 10.09
CA GLY A 145 17.59 -11.88 9.98
C GLY A 145 18.38 -11.53 8.71
N GLY A 146 17.86 -10.67 7.85
CA GLY A 146 18.59 -10.08 6.73
C GLY A 146 19.68 -9.11 7.20
N ARG A 147 20.67 -8.85 6.33
CA ARG A 147 21.80 -7.99 6.67
C ARG A 147 21.50 -6.50 6.58
N THR A 148 20.55 -6.13 5.76
CA THR A 148 20.23 -4.71 5.45
C THR A 148 18.74 -4.52 5.24
N PHE A 149 18.31 -3.26 5.29
CA PHE A 149 16.96 -2.87 4.94
C PHE A 149 16.57 -3.35 3.53
N GLU A 150 17.45 -3.22 2.53
CA GLU A 150 17.20 -3.64 1.16
C GLU A 150 17.01 -5.16 1.01
N TYR A 151 17.41 -5.93 2.00
CA TYR A 151 17.15 -7.36 2.03
C TYR A 151 15.81 -7.70 2.66
N SER A 152 15.35 -6.90 3.63
CA SER A 152 14.17 -7.20 4.43
C SER A 152 12.87 -7.28 3.62
N TYR A 153 12.72 -6.51 2.55
CA TYR A 153 11.52 -6.48 1.72
C TYR A 153 11.54 -7.42 0.50
N ARG A 154 12.62 -8.20 0.29
CA ARG A 154 12.77 -9.02 -0.95
C ARG A 154 11.73 -10.11 -1.10
N THR A 155 11.32 -10.72 -0.01
CA THR A 155 10.28 -11.76 -0.04
C THR A 155 8.94 -11.15 -0.44
N PHE A 156 8.55 -10.04 0.17
CA PHE A 156 7.35 -9.28 -0.21
C PHE A 156 7.38 -8.89 -1.70
N GLU A 157 8.48 -8.29 -2.17
CA GLU A 157 8.65 -7.91 -3.58
C GLU A 157 8.54 -9.08 -4.57
N SER A 158 8.86 -10.29 -4.15
CA SER A 158 8.77 -11.46 -5.02
C SER A 158 7.33 -11.88 -5.32
N TYR A 159 6.38 -11.50 -4.45
CA TYR A 159 4.95 -11.76 -4.59
C TYR A 159 4.18 -10.53 -5.11
N PHE A 160 4.47 -9.35 -4.60
CA PHE A 160 3.62 -8.17 -4.79
C PHE A 160 4.27 -7.04 -5.60
N GLY A 161 5.56 -7.16 -5.93
CA GLY A 161 6.28 -6.15 -6.71
C GLY A 161 6.90 -5.04 -5.87
N PRO A 162 7.09 -3.83 -6.44
CA PRO A 162 7.82 -2.75 -5.78
C PRO A 162 7.13 -2.28 -4.50
N ILE A 163 7.96 -1.87 -3.52
CA ILE A 163 7.50 -1.41 -2.20
C ILE A 163 7.08 0.06 -2.15
N TYR A 164 7.35 0.82 -3.20
CA TYR A 164 6.81 2.17 -3.39
C TYR A 164 6.46 2.38 -4.86
N TYR A 165 5.34 3.03 -5.11
CA TYR A 165 4.81 3.27 -6.45
C TYR A 165 3.61 4.23 -6.39
N SER A 166 3.13 4.66 -7.56
CA SER A 166 1.93 5.49 -7.68
C SER A 166 0.99 5.02 -8.78
N LEU A 167 -0.26 5.45 -8.70
CA LEU A 167 -1.28 5.25 -9.73
C LEU A 167 -2.29 6.39 -9.71
N ASN A 168 -3.02 6.54 -10.82
CA ASN A 168 -4.04 7.56 -10.96
C ASN A 168 -5.41 6.93 -11.21
N LYS A 169 -6.45 7.46 -10.55
CA LYS A 169 -7.84 7.11 -10.75
C LYS A 169 -8.69 8.38 -10.78
N GLY A 170 -9.32 8.66 -11.90
CA GLY A 170 -10.10 9.88 -12.06
C GLY A 170 -9.31 11.14 -11.70
N ASN A 171 -9.80 11.88 -10.71
CA ASN A 171 -9.14 13.08 -10.20
C ASN A 171 -8.24 12.83 -8.98
N ALA A 172 -7.98 11.59 -8.65
CA ALA A 172 -7.14 11.22 -7.51
C ALA A 172 -5.81 10.62 -7.96
N HIS A 173 -4.76 10.88 -7.18
CA HIS A 173 -3.43 10.32 -7.28
C HIS A 173 -3.12 9.52 -6.01
N TYR A 174 -2.79 8.26 -6.16
CA TYR A 174 -2.51 7.32 -5.08
C TYR A 174 -1.02 7.01 -5.05
N ILE A 175 -0.44 7.11 -3.89
CA ILE A 175 0.98 6.86 -3.61
C ILE A 175 1.05 5.77 -2.56
N VAL A 176 1.79 4.72 -2.81
CA VAL A 176 2.10 3.68 -1.83
C VAL A 176 3.56 3.80 -1.45
N LEU A 177 3.85 3.83 -0.16
CA LEU A 177 5.21 3.99 0.39
C LEU A 177 5.55 2.85 1.34
N ASP A 178 6.81 2.43 1.34
CA ASP A 178 7.41 1.68 2.44
C ASP A 178 7.92 2.65 3.49
N ASN A 179 7.46 2.48 4.72
CA ASN A 179 7.96 3.20 5.89
C ASN A 179 8.33 2.27 7.05
N CYS A 180 8.44 0.95 6.77
CA CYS A 180 8.87 -0.05 7.74
C CYS A 180 10.39 -0.26 7.62
N PHE A 181 11.18 0.62 8.23
CA PHE A 181 12.62 0.57 8.08
C PHE A 181 13.27 -0.46 9.02
N TYR A 182 13.80 -1.54 8.45
CA TYR A 182 14.49 -2.60 9.18
C TYR A 182 15.87 -2.13 9.68
N VAL A 183 16.14 -2.26 10.98
CA VAL A 183 17.39 -1.84 11.60
C VAL A 183 18.39 -2.97 11.83
N ASN A 184 18.27 -4.07 11.08
CA ASN A 184 19.21 -5.20 11.07
C ASN A 184 19.37 -5.87 12.45
N ARG A 185 18.28 -5.99 13.21
CA ARG A 185 18.21 -6.72 14.48
C ARG A 185 16.89 -7.46 14.54
N ASP A 186 16.86 -8.60 15.22
CA ASP A 186 15.67 -9.42 15.32
C ASP A 186 14.45 -8.61 15.76
N TYR A 187 13.39 -8.63 14.95
CA TYR A 187 12.12 -7.93 15.17
C TYR A 187 12.25 -6.43 15.46
N GLN A 188 13.32 -5.80 14.99
CA GLN A 188 13.49 -4.36 15.17
C GLN A 188 13.35 -3.59 13.86
N TYR A 189 12.50 -2.60 13.90
CA TYR A 189 12.23 -1.64 12.84
C TYR A 189 11.92 -0.28 13.47
N ILE A 190 11.90 0.74 12.64
CA ILE A 190 11.37 2.06 12.95
C ILE A 190 10.47 2.52 11.82
N GLY A 191 9.50 3.36 12.12
CA GLY A 191 8.75 4.09 11.12
C GLY A 191 9.65 5.14 10.49
N TYR A 192 10.11 4.92 9.24
CA TYR A 192 11.06 5.83 8.57
C TYR A 192 10.95 5.68 7.05
N ILE A 193 10.80 6.79 6.35
CA ILE A 193 10.83 6.84 4.89
C ILE A 193 12.28 7.15 4.49
N ASP A 194 12.90 6.29 3.69
CA ASP A 194 14.28 6.46 3.27
C ASP A 194 14.46 7.58 2.23
N GLU A 195 15.69 8.07 2.09
CA GLU A 195 16.02 9.17 1.18
C GLU A 195 15.72 8.83 -0.28
N ARG A 196 15.90 7.56 -0.69
CA ARG A 196 15.60 7.13 -2.06
C ARG A 196 14.11 7.22 -2.35
N THR A 197 13.29 6.83 -1.39
CA THR A 197 11.83 6.94 -1.47
C THR A 197 11.40 8.41 -1.52
N PHE A 198 12.01 9.30 -0.73
CA PHE A 198 11.74 10.74 -0.81
C PHE A 198 12.11 11.34 -2.16
N GLN A 199 13.28 11.04 -2.70
CA GLN A 199 13.70 11.52 -4.02
C GLN A 199 12.74 11.07 -5.13
N TRP A 200 12.28 9.82 -5.05
CA TRP A 200 11.28 9.32 -5.96
C TRP A 200 9.93 10.05 -5.78
N LEU A 201 9.46 10.20 -4.55
CA LEU A 201 8.19 10.87 -4.22
C LEU A 201 8.18 12.33 -4.68
N GLU A 202 9.26 13.07 -4.43
CA GLU A 202 9.42 14.44 -4.90
C GLU A 202 9.32 14.51 -6.43
N LYS A 203 9.96 13.57 -7.12
CA LYS A 203 9.89 13.47 -8.57
C LYS A 203 8.50 13.12 -9.05
N ASP A 204 7.83 12.15 -8.44
CA ASP A 204 6.47 11.73 -8.78
C ASP A 204 5.49 12.90 -8.62
N LEU A 205 5.48 13.54 -7.46
CA LEU A 205 4.62 14.70 -7.17
C LEU A 205 4.90 15.90 -8.09
N SER A 206 6.10 16.02 -8.67
CA SER A 206 6.39 17.09 -9.65
C SER A 206 5.58 16.98 -10.94
N TYR A 207 4.97 15.83 -11.20
CA TYR A 207 4.06 15.59 -12.33
C TYR A 207 2.58 15.65 -11.96
N VAL A 208 2.25 15.83 -10.69
CA VAL A 208 0.88 15.82 -10.19
C VAL A 208 0.38 17.26 -10.04
N PRO A 209 -0.68 17.64 -10.75
CA PRO A 209 -1.31 18.95 -10.57
C PRO A 209 -1.81 19.16 -9.14
N LYS A 210 -1.74 20.40 -8.64
CA LYS A 210 -2.10 20.71 -7.25
C LYS A 210 -3.60 20.64 -6.95
N ASP A 211 -4.44 20.56 -7.96
CA ASP A 211 -5.89 20.36 -7.84
C ASP A 211 -6.30 18.88 -7.72
N LYS A 212 -5.34 17.96 -7.84
CA LYS A 212 -5.58 16.52 -7.60
C LYS A 212 -5.74 16.23 -6.11
N LEU A 213 -6.67 15.34 -5.80
CA LEU A 213 -6.75 14.70 -4.51
C LEU A 213 -5.59 13.68 -4.38
N VAL A 214 -4.86 13.72 -3.30
CA VAL A 214 -3.70 12.85 -3.09
C VAL A 214 -3.96 11.90 -1.92
N PHE A 215 -3.82 10.60 -2.16
CA PHE A 215 -3.81 9.58 -1.12
C PHE A 215 -2.40 9.03 -0.95
N VAL A 216 -1.88 9.04 0.27
CA VAL A 216 -0.60 8.40 0.63
C VAL A 216 -0.90 7.19 1.51
N VAL A 217 -0.56 6.02 1.02
CA VAL A 217 -0.76 4.74 1.71
C VAL A 217 0.58 4.29 2.27
N MET A 218 0.64 3.99 3.54
CA MET A 218 1.80 3.45 4.22
C MET A 218 1.35 2.61 5.43
N HIS A 219 2.22 1.77 5.96
CA HIS A 219 1.83 0.90 7.05
C HIS A 219 1.81 1.62 8.39
N ILE A 220 2.95 2.15 8.82
CA ILE A 220 3.11 2.82 10.12
C ILE A 220 2.53 4.24 10.03
N PRO A 221 1.66 4.66 10.95
CA PRO A 221 1.08 6.00 10.92
C PRO A 221 2.11 7.11 10.84
N SER A 222 1.71 8.22 10.20
CA SER A 222 2.57 9.41 10.15
C SER A 222 2.65 10.10 11.51
N SER A 223 1.53 10.23 12.20
CA SER A 223 1.47 10.64 13.60
C SER A 223 0.07 10.39 14.17
N LEU A 224 0.03 9.81 15.35
CA LEU A 224 -1.16 9.68 16.19
C LEU A 224 -1.31 10.83 17.17
N GLN A 225 -0.49 11.89 17.01
CA GLN A 225 -0.42 13.04 17.94
C GLN A 225 -0.10 12.63 19.39
N LYS A 226 0.57 11.52 19.57
CA LYS A 226 1.08 11.11 20.87
C LYS A 226 2.14 12.10 21.34
N LYS A 227 2.14 12.46 22.64
CA LYS A 227 3.25 13.18 23.22
C LYS A 227 4.46 12.25 23.32
N LEU A 228 5.38 12.41 22.39
CA LEU A 228 6.66 11.67 22.43
C LEU A 228 7.41 12.00 23.70
N ARG A 229 7.90 10.99 24.41
CA ARG A 229 8.87 11.18 25.49
C ARG A 229 10.22 11.50 24.88
N TYR A 230 10.93 12.45 25.46
CA TYR A 230 12.29 12.79 25.05
C TYR A 230 13.15 11.53 24.94
N ASN A 231 13.89 11.39 23.84
CA ASN A 231 14.85 10.32 23.55
C ASN A 231 14.25 8.89 23.37
N THR A 232 12.98 8.74 23.10
CA THR A 232 12.42 7.43 22.71
C THR A 232 11.94 7.49 21.26
N LEU A 233 12.41 6.56 20.42
CA LEU A 233 11.79 6.27 19.14
C LEU A 233 10.55 5.41 19.43
N ASP A 234 9.40 5.90 19.02
CA ASP A 234 8.17 5.14 19.06
C ASP A 234 8.11 4.30 17.76
N GLN A 235 7.85 3.00 17.89
CA GLN A 235 7.66 2.13 16.72
C GLN A 235 6.28 2.31 16.09
N ASP A 236 5.35 2.94 16.78
CA ASP A 236 3.97 3.16 16.33
C ASP A 236 3.80 4.39 15.43
N GLU A 237 4.83 5.21 15.25
CA GLU A 237 4.78 6.42 14.44
C GLU A 237 6.02 6.58 13.55
N THR A 238 5.84 7.19 12.39
CA THR A 238 6.93 7.49 11.46
C THR A 238 7.70 8.73 11.91
N VAL A 239 9.02 8.61 12.07
CA VAL A 239 9.83 9.64 12.74
C VAL A 239 10.21 10.85 11.87
N ASN A 240 10.15 10.72 10.54
CA ASN A 240 10.56 11.78 9.61
C ASN A 240 9.42 12.35 8.75
N THR A 241 8.21 12.36 9.28
CA THR A 241 6.99 12.80 8.60
C THR A 241 6.96 14.28 8.25
N ALA A 242 7.75 15.12 8.92
CA ALA A 242 7.82 16.54 8.57
C ALA A 242 8.25 16.76 7.11
N ALA A 243 9.14 15.92 6.58
CA ALA A 243 9.52 15.97 5.16
C ALA A 243 8.37 15.54 4.25
N LEU A 244 7.62 14.50 4.62
CA LEU A 244 6.42 14.08 3.88
C LEU A 244 5.38 15.20 3.84
N TYR A 245 5.05 15.80 4.99
CA TYR A 245 4.07 16.88 5.05
C TYR A 245 4.47 18.09 4.19
N LYS A 246 5.79 18.38 4.15
CA LYS A 246 6.31 19.45 3.30
C LYS A 246 6.09 19.19 1.80
N LEU A 247 6.24 17.95 1.34
CA LEU A 247 5.97 17.57 -0.05
C LEU A 247 4.48 17.61 -0.39
N LEU A 248 3.62 17.35 0.60
CA LEU A 248 2.16 17.38 0.44
C LEU A 248 1.57 18.78 0.53
N GLU A 249 2.33 19.81 0.88
CA GLU A 249 1.83 21.19 0.93
C GLU A 249 1.21 21.62 -0.42
N GLY A 250 0.01 22.20 -0.32
CA GLY A 250 -0.76 22.69 -1.46
C GLY A 250 -1.60 21.63 -2.17
N TYR A 251 -1.57 20.37 -1.72
CA TYR A 251 -2.54 19.34 -2.12
C TYR A 251 -3.65 19.22 -1.07
N ASN A 252 -4.83 18.75 -1.50
CA ASN A 252 -5.77 18.10 -0.59
C ASN A 252 -5.30 16.65 -0.45
N ALA A 253 -4.77 16.29 0.73
CA ALA A 253 -4.08 15.04 0.91
C ALA A 253 -4.65 14.23 2.09
N HIS A 254 -4.76 12.93 1.88
CA HIS A 254 -5.16 11.95 2.88
C HIS A 254 -4.08 10.89 3.03
N ILE A 255 -3.63 10.65 4.26
CA ILE A 255 -2.75 9.53 4.59
C ILE A 255 -3.63 8.39 5.09
N ILE A 256 -3.32 7.18 4.62
CA ILE A 256 -4.02 5.96 5.03
C ILE A 256 -2.98 5.00 5.61
N SER A 257 -3.20 4.55 6.83
CA SER A 257 -2.26 3.72 7.58
C SER A 257 -2.96 2.60 8.36
N GLY A 258 -2.19 1.67 8.90
CA GLY A 258 -2.62 0.55 9.73
C GLY A 258 -1.78 0.43 11.00
N HIS A 259 -1.19 -0.75 11.25
CA HIS A 259 -0.16 -1.03 12.24
C HIS A 259 -0.62 -1.05 13.70
N THR A 260 -1.38 -0.06 14.13
CA THR A 260 -1.68 0.13 15.56
C THR A 260 -2.88 -0.68 16.05
N HIS A 261 -3.63 -1.26 15.13
CA HIS A 261 -4.91 -1.93 15.40
C HIS A 261 -5.93 -1.01 16.10
N PHE A 262 -5.82 0.30 15.84
CA PHE A 262 -6.79 1.31 16.28
C PHE A 262 -7.44 1.96 15.06
N ASN A 263 -8.70 2.33 15.21
CA ASN A 263 -9.39 3.17 14.22
C ASN A 263 -9.33 4.63 14.65
N VAL A 264 -8.41 5.39 14.08
CA VAL A 264 -8.15 6.77 14.45
C VAL A 264 -8.10 7.67 13.22
N ASN A 265 -8.83 8.79 13.28
CA ASN A 265 -8.71 9.84 12.27
C ASN A 265 -8.05 11.07 12.89
N VAL A 266 -6.99 11.56 12.26
CA VAL A 266 -6.23 12.74 12.68
C VAL A 266 -6.36 13.84 11.64
N CYS A 267 -6.89 15.00 12.03
CA CYS A 267 -6.90 16.18 11.19
C CYS A 267 -5.72 17.07 11.56
N PHE A 268 -4.73 17.19 10.68
CA PHE A 268 -3.57 18.05 10.90
C PHE A 268 -3.88 19.51 10.55
N ASN A 269 -4.62 19.72 9.45
CA ASN A 269 -5.12 21.00 9.00
C ASN A 269 -6.25 20.78 7.98
N ASP A 270 -6.76 21.85 7.37
CA ASP A 270 -7.90 21.80 6.43
C ASP A 270 -7.62 21.00 5.15
N SER A 271 -6.36 20.69 4.84
CA SER A 271 -5.94 20.01 3.61
C SER A 271 -5.14 18.74 3.84
N LEU A 272 -4.91 18.33 5.09
CA LEU A 272 -4.18 17.11 5.42
C LEU A 272 -4.85 16.36 6.56
N MET A 273 -5.31 15.16 6.27
CA MET A 273 -5.88 14.21 7.23
C MET A 273 -5.17 12.86 7.17
N GLU A 274 -5.18 12.14 8.28
CA GLU A 274 -4.78 10.74 8.31
C GLU A 274 -5.93 9.86 8.81
N HIS A 275 -6.09 8.71 8.15
CA HIS A 275 -7.02 7.66 8.48
C HIS A 275 -6.22 6.41 8.86
N ASN A 276 -6.05 6.19 10.16
CA ASN A 276 -5.46 4.97 10.66
C ASN A 276 -6.55 3.91 10.80
N THR A 277 -6.40 2.82 10.05
CA THR A 277 -7.40 1.76 9.93
C THR A 277 -7.16 0.67 10.97
N ALA A 278 -8.22 0.27 11.67
CA ALA A 278 -8.17 -0.88 12.57
C ALA A 278 -7.90 -2.19 11.83
N ALA A 279 -7.38 -3.18 12.56
CA ALA A 279 -6.92 -4.43 12.00
C ALA A 279 -8.06 -5.36 11.54
N VAL A 280 -7.85 -6.01 10.39
CA VAL A 280 -8.71 -7.10 9.91
C VAL A 280 -8.66 -8.30 10.85
N CYS A 281 -7.48 -8.60 11.42
CA CYS A 281 -7.34 -9.71 12.34
C CYS A 281 -8.01 -9.47 13.71
N GLY A 282 -8.49 -8.25 13.98
CA GLY A 282 -8.99 -7.87 15.30
C GLY A 282 -7.91 -8.07 16.36
N THR A 283 -8.18 -8.86 17.39
CA THR A 283 -7.16 -9.23 18.38
C THR A 283 -6.45 -10.51 17.92
N TRP A 284 -5.65 -10.41 16.82
CA TRP A 284 -4.86 -11.51 16.25
C TRP A 284 -5.68 -12.81 16.07
N TRP A 285 -6.83 -12.70 15.43
CA TRP A 285 -7.80 -13.77 15.17
C TRP A 285 -8.40 -14.46 16.43
N ARG A 286 -8.10 -13.94 17.63
CA ARG A 286 -8.63 -14.48 18.89
C ARG A 286 -9.99 -13.93 19.26
N ALA A 287 -10.31 -12.73 18.81
CA ALA A 287 -11.61 -12.08 19.01
C ALA A 287 -11.96 -11.19 17.80
N ASP A 288 -13.25 -10.92 17.63
CA ASP A 288 -13.80 -10.13 16.52
C ASP A 288 -13.75 -8.62 16.77
N ILE A 289 -12.95 -8.20 17.74
CA ILE A 289 -12.77 -6.80 18.14
C ILE A 289 -11.29 -6.43 18.15
N ASN A 290 -11.01 -5.18 17.88
CA ASN A 290 -9.69 -4.57 18.01
C ASN A 290 -9.40 -4.11 19.44
N VAL A 291 -8.17 -3.69 19.71
CA VAL A 291 -7.74 -3.24 21.05
C VAL A 291 -8.47 -1.98 21.52
N ASP A 292 -8.98 -1.17 20.62
CA ASP A 292 -9.79 0.02 20.89
C ASP A 292 -11.28 -0.27 21.06
N GLY A 293 -11.69 -1.53 20.94
CA GLY A 293 -13.07 -1.97 21.03
C GLY A 293 -13.89 -1.86 19.74
N THR A 294 -13.29 -1.39 18.65
CA THR A 294 -13.94 -1.44 17.33
C THR A 294 -14.01 -2.88 16.81
N PRO A 295 -15.06 -3.26 16.07
CA PRO A 295 -15.07 -4.56 15.41
C PRO A 295 -13.95 -4.60 14.37
N ARG A 296 -13.44 -5.81 14.05
CA ARG A 296 -12.62 -5.99 12.86
C ARG A 296 -13.43 -5.58 11.62
N GLY A 297 -12.77 -4.93 10.66
CA GLY A 297 -13.47 -4.36 9.54
C GLY A 297 -12.55 -3.79 8.48
N TYR A 298 -13.14 -3.11 7.54
CA TYR A 298 -12.45 -2.42 6.45
C TYR A 298 -13.03 -1.01 6.28
N GLY A 299 -12.19 -0.10 5.80
CA GLY A 299 -12.63 1.22 5.39
C GLY A 299 -13.28 1.19 4.00
N VAL A 300 -14.29 2.01 3.78
CA VAL A 300 -14.91 2.24 2.48
C VAL A 300 -14.80 3.71 2.14
N TYR A 301 -14.20 3.99 0.99
CA TYR A 301 -13.99 5.34 0.52
C TYR A 301 -14.64 5.52 -0.85
N GLU A 302 -15.40 6.58 -0.99
CA GLU A 302 -16.00 7.00 -2.25
C GLU A 302 -15.41 8.35 -2.66
N VAL A 303 -14.88 8.42 -3.87
CA VAL A 303 -14.20 9.59 -4.44
C VAL A 303 -14.94 10.09 -5.65
#